data_4d59c16fe50833ba41999da636db29e7
#
_entry.id   4d59c16fe50833ba41999da636db29e7
#
_cell.length_a   1.000
_cell.length_b   1.000
_cell.length_c   1.000
_cell.angle_alpha   90.00
_cell.angle_beta   90.00
_cell.angle_gamma   90.00
#
_symmetry.space_group_name_H-M   'P 1'
#
loop_
_entity.id
_entity.type
_entity.pdbx_description
1 polymer ?
#
loop_
_entity_poly.entity_id
_entity_poly.type
_entity_poly.pdbx_seq_one_letter_code
_entity_poly.pdbx_strand_id
1 'polypeptide(L)'
;AVFLGFMAEYYLEYRAERHKEHDYLVSMKEDLKVDVTEISTRVSAIEGLKEKSLKLEKTLYKTVWTESDIDSIYLWSLKLTATIIKPNFTSNTVDQLKNAGGYRLIKNQEIVRKISEYEKWKETIRVQEEANQLNWRKIHEAQNRILHVTTLGTPKAINDIQIDRTELNRLKALTGSEFLTTDKKEFYQYANDIWVQRGYASYYQIMIKIEQEKAKELIHLLEEELAH
;
A
#
# COMPACT_ATOMS: atom_id res chain seq x y z
N ALA A 1 -3.07 22.77 -56.97
CA ALA A 1 -2.64 23.48 -55.72
C ALA A 1 -3.42 23.00 -54.47
N VAL A 2 -4.77 22.88 -54.50
CA VAL A 2 -5.60 22.51 -53.36
C VAL A 2 -5.27 21.10 -52.82
N PHE A 3 -5.13 20.09 -53.68
CA PHE A 3 -4.81 18.71 -53.29
C PHE A 3 -3.44 18.62 -52.58
N LEU A 4 -2.40 19.35 -52.99
CA LEU A 4 -1.12 19.36 -52.32
C LEU A 4 -1.20 19.99 -50.93
N GLY A 5 -2.08 20.98 -50.74
CA GLY A 5 -2.37 21.58 -49.42
C GLY A 5 -2.96 20.56 -48.46
N PHE A 6 -3.98 19.83 -48.85
CA PHE A 6 -4.58 18.76 -48.05
C PHE A 6 -3.58 17.63 -47.69
N MET A 7 -2.73 17.24 -48.65
CA MET A 7 -1.70 16.23 -48.42
C MET A 7 -0.67 16.71 -47.38
N ALA A 8 -0.24 17.96 -47.45
CA ALA A 8 0.69 18.55 -46.52
C ALA A 8 0.09 18.67 -45.10
N GLU A 9 -1.17 19.12 -45.02
CA GLU A 9 -1.90 19.22 -43.74
C GLU A 9 -2.07 17.85 -43.08
N TYR A 10 -2.53 16.85 -43.84
CA TYR A 10 -2.65 15.47 -43.38
C TYR A 10 -1.31 14.91 -42.86
N TYR A 11 -0.22 15.17 -43.57
CA TYR A 11 1.10 14.72 -43.20
C TYR A 11 1.60 15.38 -41.88
N LEU A 12 1.33 16.67 -41.73
CA LEU A 12 1.68 17.42 -40.50
C LEU A 12 0.87 16.91 -39.30
N GLU A 13 -0.44 16.71 -39.49
CA GLU A 13 -1.32 16.14 -38.45
C GLU A 13 -0.84 14.74 -38.05
N TYR A 14 -0.58 13.87 -39.01
CA TYR A 14 -0.05 12.53 -38.78
C TYR A 14 1.27 12.57 -37.97
N ARG A 15 2.18 13.47 -38.33
CA ARG A 15 3.45 13.62 -37.56
C ARG A 15 3.21 14.13 -36.14
N ALA A 16 2.30 15.07 -35.96
CA ALA A 16 1.95 15.57 -34.64
C ALA A 16 1.32 14.49 -33.75
N GLU A 17 0.44 13.63 -34.32
CA GLU A 17 -0.12 12.48 -33.61
C GLU A 17 0.95 11.46 -33.20
N ARG A 18 1.92 11.14 -34.08
CA ARG A 18 3.04 10.23 -33.76
C ARG A 18 3.93 10.77 -32.66
N HIS A 19 4.18 12.07 -32.65
CA HIS A 19 4.95 12.70 -31.58
C HIS A 19 4.22 12.62 -30.25
N LYS A 20 2.92 12.90 -30.22
CA LYS A 20 2.09 12.76 -29.03
C LYS A 20 2.03 11.32 -28.52
N GLU A 21 1.89 10.33 -29.43
CA GLU A 21 1.93 8.92 -29.05
C GLU A 21 3.26 8.59 -28.34
N HIS A 22 4.38 8.96 -28.98
CA HIS A 22 5.71 8.74 -28.40
C HIS A 22 5.83 9.36 -26.99
N ASP A 23 5.40 10.60 -26.81
CA ASP A 23 5.44 11.29 -25.53
C ASP A 23 4.59 10.56 -24.46
N TYR A 24 3.40 10.06 -24.83
CA TYR A 24 2.58 9.26 -23.92
C TYR A 24 3.23 7.94 -23.54
N LEU A 25 3.85 7.22 -24.48
CA LEU A 25 4.53 5.96 -24.22
C LEU A 25 5.74 6.15 -23.30
N VAL A 26 6.53 7.22 -23.52
CA VAL A 26 7.66 7.58 -22.65
C VAL A 26 7.17 7.90 -21.24
N SER A 27 6.17 8.77 -21.12
CA SER A 27 5.62 9.17 -19.81
C SER A 27 5.02 7.97 -19.06
N MET A 28 4.29 7.10 -19.76
CA MET A 28 3.72 5.88 -19.19
C MET A 28 4.81 4.94 -18.66
N LYS A 29 5.90 4.78 -19.40
CA LYS A 29 7.02 3.95 -18.96
C LYS A 29 7.63 4.47 -17.66
N GLU A 30 7.80 5.78 -17.54
CA GLU A 30 8.35 6.39 -16.31
C GLU A 30 7.37 6.27 -15.13
N ASP A 31 6.06 6.49 -15.33
CA ASP A 31 5.03 6.27 -14.32
C ASP A 31 5.07 4.82 -13.79
N LEU A 32 5.15 3.83 -14.68
CA LEU A 32 5.23 2.41 -14.33
C LEU A 32 6.50 2.05 -13.54
N LYS A 33 7.65 2.65 -13.85
CA LYS A 33 8.89 2.46 -13.08
C LYS A 33 8.76 2.97 -11.65
N VAL A 34 8.07 4.09 -11.47
CA VAL A 34 7.75 4.62 -10.14
C VAL A 34 6.85 3.63 -9.39
N ASP A 35 5.80 3.12 -10.05
CA ASP A 35 4.88 2.15 -9.46
C ASP A 35 5.59 0.85 -9.05
N VAL A 36 6.48 0.31 -9.89
CA VAL A 36 7.31 -0.88 -9.57
C VAL A 36 8.16 -0.66 -8.31
N THR A 37 8.74 0.53 -8.16
CA THR A 37 9.57 0.89 -7.00
C THR A 37 8.71 1.03 -5.74
N GLU A 38 7.57 1.70 -5.87
CA GLU A 38 6.60 1.88 -4.78
C GLU A 38 6.08 0.52 -4.27
N ILE A 39 5.70 -0.38 -5.19
CA ILE A 39 5.25 -1.74 -4.84
C ILE A 39 6.35 -2.49 -4.10
N SER A 40 7.61 -2.43 -4.56
CA SER A 40 8.73 -3.09 -3.89
C SER A 40 8.90 -2.63 -2.45
N THR A 41 8.76 -1.32 -2.22
CA THR A 41 8.80 -0.71 -0.89
C THR A 41 7.65 -1.24 -0.01
N ARG A 42 6.43 -1.33 -0.54
CA ARG A 42 5.27 -1.85 0.20
C ARG A 42 5.36 -3.34 0.49
N VAL A 43 5.85 -4.14 -0.45
CA VAL A 43 6.12 -5.57 -0.24
C VAL A 43 7.06 -5.76 0.96
N SER A 44 8.13 -4.97 1.05
CA SER A 44 9.07 -5.02 2.18
C SER A 44 8.42 -4.58 3.50
N ALA A 45 7.60 -3.52 3.47
CA ALA A 45 6.85 -3.06 4.64
C ALA A 45 5.85 -4.11 5.15
N ILE A 46 5.15 -4.80 4.26
CA ILE A 46 4.22 -5.89 4.59
C ILE A 46 4.97 -7.05 5.26
N GLU A 47 6.15 -7.41 4.76
CA GLU A 47 6.95 -8.50 5.34
C GLU A 47 7.38 -8.17 6.78
N GLY A 48 7.86 -6.94 7.01
CA GLY A 48 8.17 -6.46 8.37
C GLY A 48 6.94 -6.40 9.28
N LEU A 49 5.77 -6.04 8.74
CA LEU A 49 4.51 -6.05 9.48
C LEU A 49 4.11 -7.47 9.90
N LYS A 50 4.19 -8.44 9.01
CA LYS A 50 3.87 -9.85 9.27
C LYS A 50 4.76 -10.44 10.36
N GLU A 51 6.06 -10.13 10.34
CA GLU A 51 7.01 -10.57 11.36
C GLU A 51 6.65 -10.00 12.75
N LYS A 52 6.41 -8.68 12.81
CA LYS A 52 6.03 -8.00 14.06
C LYS A 52 4.69 -8.50 14.59
N SER A 53 3.71 -8.73 13.70
CA SER A 53 2.40 -9.29 14.04
C SER A 53 2.52 -10.67 14.67
N LEU A 54 3.39 -11.53 14.13
CA LEU A 54 3.63 -12.87 14.69
C LEU A 54 4.27 -12.81 16.08
N LYS A 55 5.22 -11.89 16.29
CA LYS A 55 5.86 -11.69 17.60
C LYS A 55 4.85 -11.19 18.62
N LEU A 56 4.04 -10.20 18.26
CA LEU A 56 2.98 -9.66 19.11
C LEU A 56 1.95 -10.73 19.48
N GLU A 57 1.44 -11.46 18.52
CA GLU A 57 0.50 -12.55 18.73
C GLU A 57 1.04 -13.57 19.75
N LYS A 58 2.28 -14.06 19.57
CA LYS A 58 2.93 -14.99 20.50
C LYS A 58 3.07 -14.43 21.92
N THR A 59 3.35 -13.13 22.03
CA THR A 59 3.48 -12.47 23.34
C THR A 59 2.14 -12.35 24.03
N LEU A 60 1.07 -12.02 23.32
CA LEU A 60 -0.29 -11.90 23.86
C LEU A 60 -0.82 -13.23 24.44
N TYR A 61 -0.39 -14.39 23.91
CA TYR A 61 -0.78 -15.72 24.42
C TYR A 61 -0.01 -16.16 25.66
N LYS A 62 1.02 -15.43 26.11
CA LYS A 62 1.72 -15.78 27.34
C LYS A 62 0.81 -15.68 28.57
N THR A 63 0.96 -16.60 29.50
CA THR A 63 0.21 -16.59 30.77
C THR A 63 0.65 -15.47 31.71
N VAL A 64 1.96 -15.18 31.72
CA VAL A 64 2.59 -14.12 32.51
C VAL A 64 3.47 -13.28 31.59
N TRP A 65 3.39 -11.97 31.72
CA TRP A 65 4.21 -11.02 30.97
C TRP A 65 5.30 -10.44 31.86
N THR A 66 6.51 -10.38 31.34
CA THR A 66 7.61 -9.60 31.89
C THR A 66 7.46 -8.13 31.50
N GLU A 67 8.22 -7.21 32.09
CA GLU A 67 8.23 -5.80 31.66
C GLU A 67 8.59 -5.65 30.19
N SER A 68 9.55 -6.44 29.69
CA SER A 68 9.91 -6.44 28.25
C SER A 68 8.78 -6.94 27.35
N ASP A 69 7.96 -7.87 27.83
CA ASP A 69 6.77 -8.32 27.09
C ASP A 69 5.71 -7.21 27.01
N ILE A 70 5.50 -6.49 28.12
CA ILE A 70 4.58 -5.35 28.18
C ILE A 70 5.02 -4.26 27.21
N ASP A 71 6.31 -3.89 27.21
CA ASP A 71 6.86 -2.94 26.25
C ASP A 71 6.65 -3.39 24.81
N SER A 72 6.91 -4.67 24.56
CA SER A 72 6.73 -5.26 23.22
C SER A 72 5.26 -5.21 22.78
N ILE A 73 4.31 -5.50 23.68
CA ILE A 73 2.87 -5.39 23.39
C ILE A 73 2.54 -3.95 22.98
N TYR A 74 2.94 -2.96 23.74
CA TYR A 74 2.69 -1.56 23.41
C TYR A 74 3.32 -1.15 22.07
N LEU A 75 4.64 -1.33 21.93
CA LEU A 75 5.39 -0.89 20.75
C LEU A 75 4.93 -1.56 19.46
N TRP A 76 4.72 -2.88 19.48
CA TRP A 76 4.33 -3.61 18.27
C TRP A 76 2.88 -3.38 17.92
N SER A 77 1.99 -3.23 18.91
CA SER A 77 0.60 -2.84 18.66
C SER A 77 0.52 -1.52 17.89
N LEU A 78 1.27 -0.52 18.32
CA LEU A 78 1.28 0.78 17.67
C LEU A 78 1.92 0.77 16.28
N LYS A 79 3.09 0.11 16.17
CA LYS A 79 3.77 -0.04 14.88
C LYS A 79 2.93 -0.82 13.90
N LEU A 80 2.12 -1.76 14.36
CA LEU A 80 1.18 -2.50 13.53
C LEU A 80 0.16 -1.56 12.88
N THR A 81 -0.46 -0.67 13.65
CA THR A 81 -1.49 0.24 13.16
C THR A 81 -0.95 1.49 12.44
N ALA A 82 0.28 1.88 12.72
CA ALA A 82 0.93 3.02 12.07
C ALA A 82 1.61 2.68 10.72
N THR A 83 1.77 1.38 10.38
CA THR A 83 2.45 0.98 9.15
C THR A 83 1.53 1.11 7.94
N ILE A 84 1.90 1.98 7.00
CA ILE A 84 1.20 2.14 5.73
C ILE A 84 1.68 1.06 4.76
N ILE A 85 0.75 0.20 4.32
CA ILE A 85 1.04 -0.89 3.37
C ILE A 85 0.47 -0.64 1.98
N LYS A 86 -0.35 0.40 1.83
CA LYS A 86 -0.98 0.78 0.58
C LYS A 86 0.03 1.44 -0.36
N PRO A 87 0.20 0.95 -1.62
CA PRO A 87 0.96 1.66 -2.63
C PRO A 87 0.28 2.96 -3.06
N ASN A 88 1.07 3.96 -3.40
CA ASN A 88 0.58 5.18 -4.03
C ASN A 88 0.89 5.10 -5.53
N PHE A 89 -0.06 4.60 -6.30
CA PHE A 89 0.10 4.43 -7.74
C PHE A 89 0.04 5.76 -8.48
N THR A 90 0.88 5.89 -9.51
CA THR A 90 0.81 6.99 -10.48
C THR A 90 -0.36 6.80 -11.45
N SER A 91 -1.08 7.89 -11.76
CA SER A 91 -2.19 7.84 -12.71
C SER A 91 -2.14 8.94 -13.78
N ASN A 92 -1.17 9.85 -13.70
CA ASN A 92 -1.14 11.07 -14.49
C ASN A 92 -1.23 10.82 -16.01
N THR A 93 -0.41 9.92 -16.54
CA THR A 93 -0.39 9.61 -17.98
C THR A 93 -1.65 8.89 -18.42
N VAL A 94 -2.16 7.93 -17.62
CA VAL A 94 -3.40 7.21 -17.91
C VAL A 94 -4.59 8.13 -17.90
N ASP A 95 -4.67 9.06 -16.95
CA ASP A 95 -5.76 10.02 -16.86
C ASP A 95 -5.74 10.99 -18.03
N GLN A 96 -4.56 11.43 -18.49
CA GLN A 96 -4.42 12.22 -19.72
C GLN A 96 -4.88 11.43 -20.95
N LEU A 97 -4.46 10.17 -21.09
CA LEU A 97 -4.90 9.30 -22.19
C LEU A 97 -6.41 9.13 -22.21
N LYS A 98 -7.04 8.91 -21.06
CA LYS A 98 -8.51 8.77 -20.95
C LYS A 98 -9.23 10.07 -21.34
N ASN A 99 -8.80 11.19 -20.78
CA ASN A 99 -9.49 12.48 -20.92
C ASN A 99 -9.30 13.11 -22.31
N ALA A 100 -8.13 12.93 -22.93
CA ALA A 100 -7.83 13.50 -24.25
C ALA A 100 -8.20 12.57 -25.43
N GLY A 101 -8.81 11.41 -25.17
CA GLY A 101 -9.03 10.40 -26.20
C GLY A 101 -7.72 9.82 -26.75
N GLY A 102 -6.65 9.88 -25.95
CA GLY A 102 -5.29 9.56 -26.36
C GLY A 102 -5.09 8.08 -26.72
N TYR A 103 -5.93 7.18 -26.21
CA TYR A 103 -5.86 5.75 -26.57
C TYR A 103 -5.95 5.50 -28.08
N ARG A 104 -6.68 6.32 -28.84
CA ARG A 104 -6.77 6.23 -30.29
C ARG A 104 -5.45 6.55 -30.99
N LEU A 105 -4.55 7.30 -30.34
CA LEU A 105 -3.25 7.66 -30.88
C LEU A 105 -2.27 6.50 -30.81
N ILE A 106 -2.43 5.58 -29.85
CA ILE A 106 -1.58 4.41 -29.67
C ILE A 106 -1.93 3.39 -30.74
N LYS A 107 -1.02 3.17 -31.70
CA LYS A 107 -1.22 2.23 -32.81
C LYS A 107 -1.14 0.78 -32.35
N ASN A 108 -0.24 0.49 -31.45
CA ASN A 108 -0.06 -0.87 -30.94
C ASN A 108 -1.19 -1.24 -29.99
N GLN A 109 -2.14 -2.01 -30.49
CA GLN A 109 -3.31 -2.44 -29.72
C GLN A 109 -2.98 -3.36 -28.54
N GLU A 110 -1.83 -4.04 -28.58
CA GLU A 110 -1.33 -4.83 -27.47
C GLU A 110 -0.96 -3.94 -26.28
N ILE A 111 -0.34 -2.79 -26.52
CA ILE A 111 -0.06 -1.78 -25.49
C ILE A 111 -1.37 -1.29 -24.86
N VAL A 112 -2.36 -0.94 -25.67
CA VAL A 112 -3.69 -0.47 -25.18
C VAL A 112 -4.34 -1.55 -24.30
N ARG A 113 -4.28 -2.81 -24.73
CA ARG A 113 -4.81 -3.93 -23.97
C ARG A 113 -4.10 -4.10 -22.62
N LYS A 114 -2.78 -4.06 -22.61
CA LYS A 114 -1.96 -4.20 -21.39
C LYS A 114 -2.15 -3.03 -20.41
N ILE A 115 -2.28 -1.80 -20.89
CA ILE A 115 -2.65 -0.66 -20.05
C ILE A 115 -4.01 -0.90 -19.38
N SER A 116 -4.99 -1.38 -20.14
CA SER A 116 -6.33 -1.66 -19.62
C SER A 116 -6.33 -2.77 -18.57
N GLU A 117 -5.53 -3.82 -18.76
CA GLU A 117 -5.35 -4.90 -17.79
C GLU A 117 -4.68 -4.41 -16.50
N TYR A 118 -3.67 -3.57 -16.61
CA TYR A 118 -2.98 -2.93 -15.49
C TYR A 118 -3.95 -2.08 -14.67
N GLU A 119 -4.68 -1.18 -15.30
CA GLU A 119 -5.66 -0.32 -14.64
C GLU A 119 -6.80 -1.10 -13.97
N LYS A 120 -7.30 -2.15 -14.63
CA LYS A 120 -8.32 -3.03 -14.04
C LYS A 120 -7.82 -3.73 -12.77
N TRP A 121 -6.54 -4.11 -12.74
CA TRP A 121 -5.97 -4.77 -11.58
C TRP A 121 -5.75 -3.80 -10.43
N LYS A 122 -5.33 -2.55 -10.70
CA LYS A 122 -5.29 -1.47 -9.69
C LYS A 122 -6.66 -1.28 -9.03
N GLU A 123 -7.74 -1.29 -9.80
CA GLU A 123 -9.09 -1.20 -9.26
C GLU A 123 -9.44 -2.41 -8.37
N THR A 124 -9.02 -3.61 -8.75
CA THR A 124 -9.20 -4.82 -7.92
C THR A 124 -8.47 -4.69 -6.58
N ILE A 125 -7.25 -4.15 -6.59
CA ILE A 125 -6.48 -3.86 -5.38
C ILE A 125 -7.21 -2.83 -4.51
N ARG A 126 -7.75 -1.75 -5.08
CA ARG A 126 -8.50 -0.72 -4.37
C ARG A 126 -9.72 -1.29 -3.63
N VAL A 127 -10.49 -2.17 -4.29
CA VAL A 127 -11.62 -2.85 -3.65
C VAL A 127 -11.17 -3.70 -2.45
N GLN A 128 -10.04 -4.39 -2.58
CA GLN A 128 -9.48 -5.17 -1.47
C GLN A 128 -9.01 -4.30 -0.31
N GLU A 129 -8.48 -3.10 -0.60
CA GLU A 129 -8.09 -2.13 0.44
C GLU A 129 -9.29 -1.67 1.26
N GLU A 130 -10.41 -1.40 0.63
CA GLU A 130 -11.65 -1.03 1.32
C GLU A 130 -12.13 -2.13 2.26
N ALA A 131 -12.08 -3.39 1.81
CA ALA A 131 -12.41 -4.55 2.66
C ALA A 131 -11.46 -4.67 3.87
N ASN A 132 -10.17 -4.39 3.67
CA ASN A 132 -9.16 -4.42 4.72
C ASN A 132 -9.37 -3.32 5.79
N GLN A 133 -9.95 -2.17 5.43
CA GLN A 133 -10.21 -1.08 6.38
C GLN A 133 -11.11 -1.51 7.54
N LEU A 134 -12.07 -2.40 7.31
CA LEU A 134 -12.93 -2.92 8.36
C LEU A 134 -12.15 -3.72 9.41
N ASN A 135 -11.14 -4.46 8.96
CA ASN A 135 -10.29 -5.26 9.84
C ASN A 135 -9.33 -4.37 10.65
N TRP A 136 -8.76 -3.35 10.03
CA TRP A 136 -7.97 -2.34 10.72
C TRP A 136 -8.75 -1.63 11.82
N ARG A 137 -10.02 -1.32 11.59
CA ARG A 137 -10.90 -0.72 12.60
C ARG A 137 -11.04 -1.62 13.82
N LYS A 138 -11.26 -2.93 13.64
CA LYS A 138 -11.35 -3.90 14.74
C LYS A 138 -10.06 -3.94 15.57
N ILE A 139 -8.90 -3.91 14.92
CA ILE A 139 -7.61 -3.87 15.60
C ILE A 139 -7.46 -2.60 16.43
N HIS A 140 -7.80 -1.42 15.89
CA HIS A 140 -7.77 -0.18 16.64
C HIS A 140 -8.73 -0.18 17.84
N GLU A 141 -9.93 -0.69 17.67
CA GLU A 141 -10.92 -0.83 18.75
C GLU A 141 -10.40 -1.76 19.86
N ALA A 142 -9.78 -2.88 19.49
CA ALA A 142 -9.17 -3.80 20.45
C ALA A 142 -7.99 -3.13 21.20
N GLN A 143 -7.12 -2.41 20.51
CA GLN A 143 -6.04 -1.64 21.14
C GLN A 143 -6.59 -0.64 22.17
N ASN A 144 -7.62 0.12 21.82
CA ASN A 144 -8.23 1.14 22.69
C ASN A 144 -8.91 0.52 23.93
N ARG A 145 -9.29 -0.76 23.88
CA ARG A 145 -9.83 -1.46 25.05
C ARG A 145 -8.73 -2.02 25.97
N ILE A 146 -7.54 -2.26 25.43
CA ILE A 146 -6.47 -2.96 26.13
C ILE A 146 -5.36 -2.00 26.62
N LEU A 147 -4.98 -1.03 25.79
CA LEU A 147 -3.81 -0.20 26.01
C LEU A 147 -4.18 1.18 26.57
N HIS A 148 -3.39 1.66 27.50
CA HIS A 148 -3.38 3.07 27.91
C HIS A 148 -2.68 3.90 26.81
N VAL A 149 -3.39 4.28 25.76
CA VAL A 149 -2.79 5.01 24.63
C VAL A 149 -2.16 6.36 24.99
N THR A 150 -2.52 6.93 26.15
CA THR A 150 -1.92 8.16 26.69
C THR A 150 -0.45 7.98 27.13
N THR A 151 0.02 6.73 27.32
CA THR A 151 1.41 6.42 27.64
C THR A 151 2.36 6.57 26.46
N LEU A 152 1.83 6.98 25.34
CA LEU A 152 2.56 7.15 24.11
C LEU A 152 2.89 8.62 23.93
N GLY A 153 4.15 8.94 23.93
CA GLY A 153 4.62 10.25 23.52
C GLY A 153 4.14 10.58 22.11
N THR A 154 3.98 11.85 21.76
CA THR A 154 3.64 12.28 20.41
C THR A 154 4.83 12.01 19.48
N PRO A 155 4.84 10.93 18.67
CA PRO A 155 5.99 10.61 17.83
C PRO A 155 6.07 11.58 16.67
N LYS A 156 7.28 12.01 16.31
CA LYS A 156 7.53 12.76 15.08
C LYS A 156 7.56 11.86 13.84
N ALA A 157 7.88 10.57 14.05
CA ALA A 157 7.88 9.52 13.02
C ALA A 157 7.55 8.15 13.64
N ILE A 158 7.12 7.19 12.81
CA ILE A 158 6.80 5.80 13.24
C ILE A 158 7.96 5.14 14.01
N ASN A 159 9.20 5.45 13.64
CA ASN A 159 10.37 4.89 14.31
C ASN A 159 10.67 5.52 15.68
N ASP A 160 10.08 6.69 15.95
CA ASP A 160 10.26 7.44 17.19
C ASP A 160 9.21 7.07 18.25
N ILE A 161 8.34 6.11 17.97
CA ILE A 161 7.33 5.64 18.91
C ILE A 161 8.06 5.03 20.12
N GLN A 162 7.91 5.65 21.27
CA GLN A 162 8.46 5.22 22.55
C GLN A 162 7.35 5.18 23.58
N ILE A 163 7.52 4.30 24.57
CA ILE A 163 6.62 4.23 25.72
C ILE A 163 7.12 5.20 26.77
N ASP A 164 6.21 6.06 27.25
CA ASP A 164 6.46 6.82 28.47
C ASP A 164 6.27 5.89 29.69
N ARG A 165 7.38 5.32 30.15
CA ARG A 165 7.40 4.45 31.31
C ARG A 165 6.97 5.15 32.59
N THR A 166 7.24 6.43 32.75
CA THR A 166 6.83 7.22 33.91
C THR A 166 5.32 7.29 33.97
N GLU A 167 4.68 7.61 32.84
CA GLU A 167 3.23 7.67 32.75
C GLU A 167 2.59 6.28 32.91
N LEU A 168 3.17 5.24 32.30
CA LEU A 168 2.68 3.86 32.47
C LEU A 168 2.72 3.41 33.94
N ASN A 169 3.81 3.69 34.67
CA ASN A 169 3.92 3.36 36.09
C ASN A 169 2.95 4.17 36.92
N ARG A 170 2.69 5.43 36.59
CA ARG A 170 1.69 6.27 37.26
C ARG A 170 0.27 5.66 37.07
N LEU A 171 -0.08 5.26 35.86
CA LEU A 171 -1.36 4.63 35.56
C LEU A 171 -1.49 3.27 36.26
N LYS A 172 -0.43 2.46 36.25
CA LYS A 172 -0.42 1.19 37.01
C LYS A 172 -0.68 1.40 38.49
N ALA A 173 -0.07 2.42 39.09
CA ALA A 173 -0.31 2.74 40.49
C ALA A 173 -1.77 3.17 40.78
N LEU A 174 -2.42 3.82 39.83
CA LEU A 174 -3.83 4.24 39.95
C LEU A 174 -4.83 3.13 39.67
N THR A 175 -4.55 2.28 38.68
CA THR A 175 -5.53 1.29 38.16
C THR A 175 -5.20 -0.13 38.61
N GLY A 176 -4.03 -0.39 39.18
CA GLY A 176 -3.57 -1.73 39.55
C GLY A 176 -3.01 -2.55 38.39
N SER A 177 -2.96 -2.01 37.18
CA SER A 177 -2.54 -2.74 35.97
C SER A 177 -1.80 -1.82 34.98
N GLU A 178 -0.90 -2.39 34.21
CA GLU A 178 -0.28 -1.74 33.03
C GLU A 178 -1.22 -1.65 31.83
N PHE A 179 -2.39 -2.29 31.90
CA PHE A 179 -3.38 -2.33 30.83
C PHE A 179 -4.75 -1.83 31.35
N LEU A 180 -5.59 -1.36 30.45
CA LEU A 180 -6.97 -0.95 30.74
C LEU A 180 -7.84 -2.10 31.24
N THR A 181 -7.46 -3.35 30.92
CA THR A 181 -8.17 -4.56 31.35
C THR A 181 -7.19 -5.62 31.82
N THR A 182 -7.62 -6.47 32.72
CA THR A 182 -6.91 -7.68 33.16
C THR A 182 -7.55 -8.96 32.58
N ASP A 183 -8.66 -8.81 31.83
CA ASP A 183 -9.35 -9.94 31.22
C ASP A 183 -8.54 -10.52 30.07
N LYS A 184 -7.99 -11.72 30.28
CA LYS A 184 -7.22 -12.44 29.26
C LYS A 184 -7.99 -12.71 27.98
N LYS A 185 -9.32 -12.78 28.03
CA LYS A 185 -10.16 -12.97 26.86
C LYS A 185 -10.00 -11.82 25.86
N GLU A 186 -9.91 -10.58 26.33
CA GLU A 186 -9.68 -9.41 25.46
C GLU A 186 -8.33 -9.52 24.72
N PHE A 187 -7.27 -9.96 25.39
CA PHE A 187 -5.96 -10.16 24.78
C PHE A 187 -5.95 -11.30 23.75
N TYR A 188 -6.65 -12.39 24.02
CA TYR A 188 -6.79 -13.50 23.07
C TYR A 188 -7.62 -13.09 21.85
N GLN A 189 -8.67 -12.30 22.05
CA GLN A 189 -9.46 -11.77 20.95
C GLN A 189 -8.58 -10.84 20.07
N TYR A 190 -7.80 -9.97 20.70
CA TYR A 190 -6.87 -9.10 19.99
C TYR A 190 -5.81 -9.89 19.21
N ALA A 191 -5.24 -10.94 19.80
CA ALA A 191 -4.31 -11.84 19.12
C ALA A 191 -4.93 -12.51 17.90
N ASN A 192 -6.20 -12.94 18.00
CA ASN A 192 -6.95 -13.49 16.88
C ASN A 192 -7.18 -12.45 15.77
N ASP A 193 -7.54 -11.22 16.12
CA ASP A 193 -7.72 -10.15 15.14
C ASP A 193 -6.42 -9.82 14.40
N ILE A 194 -5.27 -9.86 15.11
CA ILE A 194 -3.92 -9.72 14.53
C ILE A 194 -3.61 -10.88 13.57
N TRP A 195 -3.94 -12.11 13.95
CA TRP A 195 -3.76 -13.28 13.09
C TRP A 195 -4.55 -13.14 11.79
N VAL A 196 -5.81 -12.74 11.88
CA VAL A 196 -6.67 -12.47 10.71
C VAL A 196 -6.07 -11.39 9.84
N GLN A 197 -5.62 -10.27 10.43
CA GLN A 197 -4.98 -9.18 9.69
C GLN A 197 -3.69 -9.61 8.97
N ARG A 198 -2.88 -10.49 9.57
CA ARG A 198 -1.70 -11.05 8.92
C ARG A 198 -2.07 -11.89 7.69
N GLY A 199 -3.19 -12.61 7.74
CA GLY A 199 -3.75 -13.31 6.58
C GLY A 199 -4.11 -12.36 5.44
N TYR A 200 -4.81 -11.27 5.75
CA TYR A 200 -5.14 -10.23 4.77
C TYR A 200 -3.89 -9.56 4.20
N ALA A 201 -2.90 -9.23 5.03
CA ALA A 201 -1.66 -8.65 4.57
C ALA A 201 -0.91 -9.58 3.62
N SER A 202 -0.93 -10.89 3.87
CA SER A 202 -0.32 -11.90 2.99
C SER A 202 -1.03 -11.97 1.63
N TYR A 203 -2.36 -11.97 1.62
CA TYR A 203 -3.14 -11.96 0.38
C TYR A 203 -2.92 -10.67 -0.41
N TYR A 204 -2.96 -9.53 0.27
CA TYR A 204 -2.70 -8.23 -0.33
C TYR A 204 -1.30 -8.15 -0.94
N GLN A 205 -0.29 -8.70 -0.27
CA GLN A 205 1.07 -8.80 -0.80
C GLN A 205 1.15 -9.58 -2.12
N ILE A 206 0.38 -10.67 -2.25
CA ILE A 206 0.28 -11.42 -3.50
C ILE A 206 -0.32 -10.54 -4.60
N MET A 207 -1.39 -9.81 -4.31
CA MET A 207 -2.07 -8.96 -5.28
C MET A 207 -1.15 -7.85 -5.82
N ILE A 208 -0.44 -7.14 -4.95
CA ILE A 208 0.47 -6.06 -5.40
C ILE A 208 1.70 -6.61 -6.12
N LYS A 209 2.17 -7.83 -5.83
CA LYS A 209 3.21 -8.51 -6.62
C LYS A 209 2.74 -8.87 -8.04
N ILE A 210 1.50 -9.31 -8.20
CA ILE A 210 0.90 -9.54 -9.54
C ILE A 210 0.87 -8.23 -10.32
N GLU A 211 0.49 -7.13 -9.67
CA GLU A 211 0.51 -5.81 -10.28
C GLU A 211 1.91 -5.38 -10.71
N GLN A 212 2.91 -5.65 -9.87
CA GLN A 212 4.30 -5.38 -10.20
C GLN A 212 4.76 -6.11 -11.45
N GLU A 213 4.40 -7.38 -11.60
CA GLU A 213 4.75 -8.14 -12.81
C GLU A 213 4.03 -7.60 -14.05
N LYS A 214 2.75 -7.22 -13.95
CA LYS A 214 2.02 -6.54 -15.03
C LYS A 214 2.68 -5.23 -15.45
N ALA A 215 3.14 -4.42 -14.48
CA ALA A 215 3.87 -3.19 -14.75
C ALA A 215 5.18 -3.46 -15.50
N LYS A 216 5.95 -4.49 -15.08
CA LYS A 216 7.20 -4.88 -15.75
C LYS A 216 6.99 -5.38 -17.17
N GLU A 217 5.96 -6.21 -17.39
CA GLU A 217 5.59 -6.67 -18.74
C GLU A 217 5.23 -5.49 -19.64
N LEU A 218 4.46 -4.54 -19.13
CA LEU A 218 4.08 -3.34 -19.90
C LEU A 218 5.29 -2.44 -20.17
N ILE A 219 6.19 -2.25 -19.20
CA ILE A 219 7.46 -1.51 -19.41
C ILE A 219 8.26 -2.14 -20.55
N HIS A 220 8.40 -3.46 -20.55
CA HIS A 220 9.15 -4.17 -21.62
C HIS A 220 8.53 -3.92 -23.00
N LEU A 221 7.20 -4.05 -23.11
CA LEU A 221 6.49 -3.81 -24.35
C LEU A 221 6.62 -2.36 -24.84
N LEU A 222 6.59 -1.39 -23.91
CA LEU A 222 6.83 0.02 -24.22
C LEU A 222 8.26 0.29 -24.68
N GLU A 223 9.25 -0.38 -24.10
CA GLU A 223 10.65 -0.26 -24.51
C GLU A 223 10.89 -0.83 -25.92
N GLU A 224 10.27 -1.94 -26.27
CA GLU A 224 10.30 -2.49 -27.63
C GLU A 224 9.67 -1.53 -28.64
N GLU A 225 8.49 -0.97 -28.34
CA GLU A 225 7.80 -0.02 -29.24
C GLU A 225 8.58 1.28 -29.43
N LEU A 226 9.19 1.80 -28.38
CA LEU A 226 10.00 3.03 -28.42
C LEU A 226 11.36 2.88 -29.13
N ALA A 227 11.82 1.65 -29.35
CA ALA A 227 13.08 1.36 -30.07
C ALA A 227 12.91 1.35 -31.60
N HIS A 228 11.67 1.37 -32.12
CA HIS A 228 11.32 1.33 -33.54
C HIS A 228 10.74 2.66 -34.01
#